data_86f13e27f65d223f4ba06d1657d94482
#
_entry.id   86f13e27f65d223f4ba06d1657d94482
#
_cell.length_a   1.000
_cell.length_b   1.000
_cell.length_c   1.000
_cell.angle_alpha   90.00
_cell.angle_beta   90.00
_cell.angle_gamma   90.00
#
_symmetry.space_group_name_H-M   'P 1'
#
loop_
_entity.id
_entity.type
_entity.pdbx_description
1 polymer ?
#
loop_
_entity_poly.entity_id
_entity_poly.type
_entity_poly.pdbx_seq_one_letter_code
_entity_poly.pdbx_strand_id
1 'polypeptide(L)'
;MLKLGIIGTSWIPHEFIKAAHLTGRYRLQAVYSRNIETAQNFCEPYNSISCYTDLVDFLDSDLDVVYIASPNALHFSQAKLAILAKKHVIIEKPAVTSPSEWKELVKLAREHQVYLFEAARNYQEAAFQVIKDFL
;
A
#
# COMPACT_ATOMS: atom_id res chain seq x y z
N MET A 1 11.66 2.20 12.81
CA MET A 1 10.29 2.42 12.28
C MET A 1 10.30 2.28 10.77
N LEU A 2 9.37 1.52 10.21
CA LEU A 2 9.25 1.36 8.75
C LEU A 2 8.71 2.65 8.12
N LYS A 3 9.34 3.06 7.03
CA LYS A 3 8.97 4.26 6.26
C LYS A 3 7.89 3.90 5.27
N LEU A 4 6.69 4.43 5.49
CA LEU A 4 5.48 4.12 4.73
C LEU A 4 5.26 5.12 3.61
N GLY A 5 5.09 4.63 2.38
CA GLY A 5 4.61 5.39 1.24
C GLY A 5 3.16 5.04 0.92
N ILE A 6 2.39 6.00 0.47
CA ILE A 6 0.97 5.84 0.12
C ILE A 6 0.75 6.14 -1.35
N ILE A 7 0.08 5.23 -2.04
CA ILE A 7 -0.47 5.45 -3.39
C ILE A 7 -1.99 5.47 -3.28
N GLY A 8 -2.61 6.60 -3.63
CA GLY A 8 -4.05 6.81 -3.52
C GLY A 8 -4.40 7.82 -2.43
N THR A 9 -5.41 8.64 -2.69
CA THR A 9 -5.74 9.81 -1.87
C THR A 9 -7.22 9.85 -1.47
N SER A 10 -7.88 8.68 -1.42
CA SER A 10 -9.23 8.55 -0.89
C SER A 10 -9.22 8.55 0.66
N TRP A 11 -10.39 8.31 1.27
CA TRP A 11 -10.48 8.25 2.73
C TRP A 11 -9.86 6.97 3.35
N ILE A 12 -9.83 5.87 2.60
CA ILE A 12 -9.30 4.57 3.09
C ILE A 12 -7.84 4.66 3.52
N PRO A 13 -6.91 5.26 2.75
CA PRO A 13 -5.54 5.46 3.20
C PRO A 13 -5.40 6.23 4.52
N HIS A 14 -6.27 7.20 4.81
CA HIS A 14 -6.25 7.88 6.11
C HIS A 14 -6.49 6.91 7.26
N GLU A 15 -7.46 6.01 7.12
CA GLU A 15 -7.73 4.98 8.13
C GLU A 15 -6.55 4.00 8.26
N PHE A 16 -5.93 3.62 7.16
CA PHE A 16 -4.74 2.78 7.17
C PHE A 16 -3.56 3.46 7.89
N ILE A 17 -3.28 4.72 7.58
CA ILE A 17 -2.21 5.49 8.23
C ILE A 17 -2.44 5.57 9.74
N LYS A 18 -3.67 5.86 10.16
CA LYS A 18 -4.06 5.92 11.55
C LYS A 18 -3.78 4.59 12.26
N ALA A 19 -4.22 3.48 11.67
CA ALA A 19 -3.98 2.14 12.22
C ALA A 19 -2.48 1.82 12.26
N ALA A 20 -1.75 2.12 11.19
CA ALA A 20 -0.31 1.89 11.10
C ALA A 20 0.46 2.67 12.19
N HIS A 21 0.12 3.94 12.39
CA HIS A 21 0.74 4.77 13.43
C HIS A 21 0.45 4.25 14.84
N LEU A 22 -0.76 3.72 15.09
CA LEU A 22 -1.10 3.13 16.39
C LEU A 22 -0.23 1.93 16.76
N THR A 23 0.34 1.23 15.78
CA THR A 23 1.27 0.12 16.06
C THR A 23 2.62 0.59 16.59
N GLY A 24 2.98 1.86 16.40
CA GLY A 24 4.30 2.39 16.69
C GLY A 24 5.42 1.86 15.78
N ARG A 25 5.09 1.11 14.73
CA ARG A 25 6.06 0.46 13.83
C ARG A 25 6.23 1.15 12.50
N TYR A 26 5.31 2.05 12.14
CA TYR A 26 5.30 2.74 10.86
C TYR A 26 5.31 4.25 11.02
N ARG A 27 5.93 4.91 10.06
CA ARG A 27 5.92 6.36 9.91
C ARG A 27 5.56 6.71 8.47
N LEU A 28 4.52 7.52 8.29
CA LEU A 28 4.22 8.08 6.98
C LEU A 28 5.38 8.96 6.51
N GLN A 29 5.90 8.69 5.31
CA GLN A 29 7.06 9.36 4.73
C GLN A 29 6.71 10.11 3.46
N ALA A 30 5.92 9.50 2.59
CA ALA A 30 5.61 10.07 1.28
C ALA A 30 4.22 9.66 0.78
N VAL A 31 3.65 10.49 -0.07
CA VAL A 31 2.39 10.24 -0.77
C VAL A 31 2.59 10.48 -2.26
N TYR A 32 2.07 9.57 -3.08
CA TYR A 32 1.98 9.73 -4.52
C TYR A 32 0.54 9.98 -4.94
N SER A 33 0.36 10.96 -5.81
CA SER A 33 -0.88 11.20 -6.56
C SER A 33 -0.53 11.74 -7.94
N ARG A 34 -1.36 11.47 -8.94
CA ARG A 34 -1.18 12.03 -10.29
C ARG A 34 -1.29 13.55 -10.32
N ASN A 35 -1.91 14.15 -9.33
CA ASN A 35 -2.12 15.59 -9.20
C ASN A 35 -1.48 16.08 -7.89
N ILE A 36 -0.61 17.09 -8.00
CA ILE A 36 0.14 17.63 -6.83
C ILE A 36 -0.80 18.27 -5.81
N GLU A 37 -1.82 18.96 -6.25
CA GLU A 37 -2.79 19.60 -5.35
C GLU A 37 -3.55 18.53 -4.52
N THR A 38 -3.97 17.45 -5.16
CA THR A 38 -4.59 16.31 -4.47
C THR A 38 -3.66 15.68 -3.44
N ALA A 39 -2.38 15.52 -3.78
CA ALA A 39 -1.38 14.98 -2.85
C ALA A 39 -1.18 15.93 -1.66
N GLN A 40 -1.05 17.21 -1.90
CA GLN A 40 -0.86 18.23 -0.86
C GLN A 40 -2.06 18.31 0.09
N ASN A 41 -3.28 18.33 -0.46
CA ASN A 41 -4.51 18.31 0.34
C ASN A 41 -4.62 17.06 1.20
N PHE A 42 -4.25 15.91 0.66
CA PHE A 42 -4.23 14.66 1.43
C PHE A 42 -3.23 14.72 2.59
N CYS A 43 -2.08 15.35 2.38
CA CYS A 43 -1.01 15.44 3.36
C CYS A 43 -1.24 16.51 4.44
N GLU A 44 -2.22 17.41 4.27
CA GLU A 44 -2.47 18.53 5.20
C GLU A 44 -2.53 18.14 6.68
N PRO A 45 -3.20 17.02 7.07
CA PRO A 45 -3.25 16.60 8.47
C PRO A 45 -1.92 16.05 9.02
N TYR A 46 -0.93 15.84 8.17
CA TYR A 46 0.35 15.21 8.55
C TYR A 46 1.50 16.20 8.43
N ASN A 47 2.54 16.00 9.26
CA ASN A 47 3.71 16.87 9.25
C ASN A 47 4.85 16.28 8.44
N SER A 48 5.51 17.12 7.65
CA SER A 48 6.76 16.78 6.95
C SER A 48 6.65 15.59 5.99
N ILE A 49 5.57 15.52 5.21
CA ILE A 49 5.35 14.46 4.23
C ILE A 49 5.75 14.94 2.83
N SER A 50 6.53 14.13 2.14
CA SER A 50 6.91 14.40 0.75
C SER A 50 5.79 14.01 -0.20
N CYS A 51 5.44 14.89 -1.14
CA CYS A 51 4.43 14.64 -2.15
C CYS A 51 5.09 14.44 -3.51
N TYR A 52 4.69 13.39 -4.21
CA TYR A 52 5.21 13.04 -5.53
C TYR A 52 4.10 12.94 -6.56
N THR A 53 4.39 13.35 -7.77
CA THR A 53 3.51 13.17 -8.94
C THR A 53 4.11 12.24 -10.00
N ASP A 54 5.36 11.88 -9.85
CA ASP A 54 6.03 10.85 -10.63
C ASP A 54 6.19 9.58 -9.79
N LEU A 55 5.71 8.45 -10.31
CA LEU A 55 5.70 7.18 -9.56
C LEU A 55 7.11 6.62 -9.38
N VAL A 56 8.00 6.81 -10.37
CA VAL A 56 9.39 6.33 -10.29
C VAL A 56 10.12 7.09 -9.20
N ASP A 57 10.01 8.42 -9.19
CA ASP A 57 10.64 9.27 -8.17
C ASP A 57 10.12 8.91 -6.76
N PHE A 58 8.82 8.65 -6.65
CA PHE A 58 8.22 8.19 -5.39
C PHE A 58 8.81 6.86 -4.93
N LEU A 59 8.92 5.88 -5.83
CA LEU A 59 9.43 4.56 -5.50
C LEU A 59 10.95 4.56 -5.26
N ASP A 60 11.69 5.46 -5.87
CA ASP A 60 13.13 5.64 -5.65
C ASP A 60 13.43 6.38 -4.33
N SER A 61 12.42 6.98 -3.72
CA SER A 61 12.59 7.65 -2.44
C SER A 61 12.83 6.67 -1.29
N ASP A 62 13.20 7.22 -0.14
CA ASP A 62 13.55 6.45 1.06
C ASP A 62 12.31 5.84 1.73
N LEU A 63 11.80 4.76 1.15
CA LEU A 63 10.63 4.01 1.62
C LEU A 63 11.00 2.54 1.89
N ASP A 64 10.36 1.96 2.90
CA ASP A 64 10.45 0.52 3.19
C ASP A 64 9.24 -0.24 2.66
N VAL A 65 8.06 0.35 2.79
CA VAL A 65 6.78 -0.27 2.44
C VAL A 65 5.86 0.71 1.72
N VAL A 66 5.12 0.20 0.74
CA VAL A 66 4.15 0.97 -0.04
C VAL A 66 2.77 0.36 0.15
N TYR A 67 1.81 1.19 0.54
CA TYR A 67 0.40 0.84 0.59
C TYR A 67 -0.31 1.39 -0.64
N ILE A 68 -0.95 0.51 -1.40
CA ILE A 68 -1.60 0.83 -2.68
C ILE A 68 -3.11 0.79 -2.49
N ALA A 69 -3.75 1.94 -2.63
CA ALA A 69 -5.20 2.14 -2.56
C ALA A 69 -5.70 3.02 -3.72
N SER A 70 -5.07 2.89 -4.86
CA SER A 70 -5.49 3.49 -6.13
C SER A 70 -6.70 2.77 -6.74
N PRO A 71 -7.26 3.23 -7.86
CA PRO A 71 -8.27 2.47 -8.60
C PRO A 71 -7.78 1.05 -8.94
N ASN A 72 -8.67 0.06 -8.85
CA ASN A 72 -8.33 -1.36 -8.98
C ASN A 72 -7.52 -1.70 -10.24
N ALA A 73 -7.82 -1.05 -11.37
CA ALA A 73 -7.12 -1.27 -12.63
C ALA A 73 -5.61 -0.93 -12.58
N LEU A 74 -5.17 -0.14 -11.62
CA LEU A 74 -3.79 0.29 -11.46
C LEU A 74 -3.00 -0.57 -10.46
N HIS A 75 -3.66 -1.40 -9.67
CA HIS A 75 -3.02 -2.16 -8.59
C HIS A 75 -1.88 -3.04 -9.09
N PHE A 76 -2.11 -3.83 -10.13
CA PHE A 76 -1.09 -4.75 -10.65
C PHE A 76 0.18 -4.01 -11.12
N SER A 77 0.03 -3.01 -11.97
CA SER A 77 1.19 -2.26 -12.51
C SER A 77 1.95 -1.53 -11.43
N GLN A 78 1.26 -0.90 -10.50
CA GLN A 78 1.89 -0.17 -9.40
C GLN A 78 2.58 -1.10 -8.41
N ALA A 79 1.96 -2.24 -8.07
CA ALA A 79 2.56 -3.25 -7.22
C ALA A 79 3.82 -3.85 -7.85
N LYS A 80 3.76 -4.15 -9.14
CA LYS A 80 4.92 -4.67 -9.89
C LYS A 80 6.10 -3.71 -9.82
N LEU A 81 5.89 -2.42 -10.08
CA LEU A 81 6.94 -1.41 -10.00
C LEU A 81 7.50 -1.27 -8.58
N ALA A 82 6.64 -1.31 -7.56
CA ALA A 82 7.08 -1.24 -6.17
C ALA A 82 7.94 -2.44 -5.77
N ILE A 83 7.57 -3.65 -6.19
CA ILE A 83 8.35 -4.87 -5.96
C ILE A 83 9.72 -4.78 -6.65
N LEU A 84 9.74 -4.33 -7.90
CA LEU A 84 10.99 -4.14 -8.65
C LEU A 84 11.90 -3.08 -8.00
N ALA A 85 11.32 -2.09 -7.34
CA ALA A 85 12.03 -1.10 -6.52
C ALA A 85 12.40 -1.62 -5.12
N LYS A 86 12.21 -2.93 -4.86
CA LYS A 86 12.51 -3.60 -3.59
C LYS A 86 11.76 -3.04 -2.38
N LYS A 87 10.52 -2.60 -2.60
CA LYS A 87 9.64 -2.16 -1.51
C LYS A 87 8.70 -3.30 -1.12
N HIS A 88 8.43 -3.44 0.19
CA HIS A 88 7.33 -4.27 0.65
C HIS A 88 6.02 -3.65 0.19
N VAL A 89 5.03 -4.47 -0.13
CA VAL A 89 3.78 -3.99 -0.75
C VAL A 89 2.58 -4.51 0.00
N ILE A 90 1.65 -3.61 0.29
CA ILE A 90 0.32 -3.90 0.80
C ILE A 90 -0.68 -3.31 -0.20
N ILE A 91 -1.56 -4.15 -0.76
CA ILE A 91 -2.51 -3.72 -1.79
C ILE A 91 -3.93 -3.81 -1.23
N GLU A 92 -4.72 -2.75 -1.39
CA GLU A 92 -6.15 -2.81 -1.07
C GLU A 92 -6.88 -3.85 -1.92
N LYS A 93 -7.91 -4.42 -1.34
CA LYS A 93 -8.74 -5.42 -2.00
C LYS A 93 -9.62 -4.79 -3.09
N PRO A 94 -9.89 -5.47 -4.18
CA PRO A 94 -9.20 -6.68 -4.64
C PRO A 94 -7.78 -6.33 -5.09
N ALA A 95 -6.78 -7.13 -4.70
CA ALA A 95 -5.39 -6.83 -5.00
C ALA A 95 -5.13 -6.77 -6.50
N VAL A 96 -5.70 -7.71 -7.23
CA VAL A 96 -5.60 -7.82 -8.68
C VAL A 96 -6.91 -8.33 -9.27
N THR A 97 -7.02 -8.35 -10.61
CA THR A 97 -8.23 -8.74 -11.32
C THR A 97 -8.18 -10.18 -11.85
N SER A 98 -7.03 -10.84 -11.79
CA SER A 98 -6.88 -12.22 -12.26
C SER A 98 -5.89 -13.02 -11.42
N PRO A 99 -6.07 -14.35 -11.32
CA PRO A 99 -5.12 -15.22 -10.63
C PRO A 99 -3.71 -15.21 -11.23
N SER A 100 -3.58 -15.01 -12.55
CA SER A 100 -2.28 -14.94 -13.22
C SER A 100 -1.48 -13.72 -12.80
N GLU A 101 -2.13 -12.57 -12.63
CA GLU A 101 -1.49 -11.36 -12.11
C GLU A 101 -0.99 -11.56 -10.68
N TRP A 102 -1.78 -12.20 -9.83
CA TRP A 102 -1.38 -12.49 -8.45
C TRP A 102 -0.16 -13.41 -8.41
N LYS A 103 -0.18 -14.49 -9.21
CA LYS A 103 0.96 -15.41 -9.31
C LYS A 103 2.23 -14.71 -9.75
N GLU A 104 2.12 -13.80 -10.72
CA GLU A 104 3.27 -13.01 -11.20
C GLU A 104 3.83 -12.13 -10.08
N LEU A 105 2.98 -11.41 -9.35
CA LEU A 105 3.42 -10.57 -8.22
C LEU A 105 4.07 -11.39 -7.10
N VAL A 106 3.50 -12.54 -6.76
CA VAL A 106 4.07 -13.44 -5.74
C VAL A 106 5.46 -13.91 -6.15
N LYS A 107 5.62 -14.32 -7.43
CA LYS A 107 6.92 -14.72 -7.97
C LYS A 107 7.94 -13.60 -7.88
N LEU A 108 7.59 -12.40 -8.34
CA LEU A 108 8.46 -11.23 -8.29
C LEU A 108 8.84 -10.86 -6.85
N ALA A 109 7.88 -10.89 -5.93
CA ALA A 109 8.14 -10.59 -4.53
C ALA A 109 9.16 -11.55 -3.92
N ARG A 110 9.07 -12.84 -4.23
CA ARG A 110 10.05 -13.85 -3.80
C ARG A 110 11.43 -13.59 -4.40
N GLU A 111 11.50 -13.32 -5.70
CA GLU A 111 12.75 -13.03 -6.41
C GLU A 111 13.45 -11.78 -5.86
N HIS A 112 12.69 -10.76 -5.46
CA HIS A 112 13.21 -9.50 -4.93
C HIS A 112 13.27 -9.47 -3.39
N GLN A 113 12.91 -10.56 -2.72
CA GLN A 113 12.96 -10.72 -1.26
C GLN A 113 12.16 -9.65 -0.51
N VAL A 114 10.96 -9.36 -1.00
CA VAL A 114 10.01 -8.44 -0.36
C VAL A 114 8.72 -9.15 0.00
N TYR A 115 7.99 -8.61 0.97
CA TYR A 115 6.68 -9.09 1.37
C TYR A 115 5.59 -8.46 0.50
N LEU A 116 4.57 -9.24 0.21
CA LEU A 116 3.37 -8.84 -0.52
C LEU A 116 2.13 -9.28 0.25
N PHE A 117 1.24 -8.33 0.56
CA PHE A 117 0.00 -8.57 1.28
C PHE A 117 -1.19 -7.95 0.55
N GLU A 118 -2.32 -8.66 0.58
CA GLU A 118 -3.63 -8.06 0.29
C GLU A 118 -4.27 -7.58 1.59
N ALA A 119 -4.79 -6.37 1.61
CA ALA A 119 -5.44 -5.78 2.78
C ALA A 119 -6.88 -6.29 2.94
N ALA A 120 -7.03 -7.60 3.08
CA ALA A 120 -8.30 -8.28 3.31
C ALA A 120 -8.64 -8.29 4.81
N ARG A 121 -8.97 -7.14 5.36
CA ARG A 121 -9.16 -6.94 6.81
C ARG A 121 -10.25 -7.83 7.43
N ASN A 122 -11.25 -8.25 6.64
CA ASN A 122 -12.32 -9.13 7.10
C ASN A 122 -11.82 -10.46 7.68
N TYR A 123 -10.66 -10.96 7.26
CA TYR A 123 -10.02 -12.14 7.85
C TYR A 123 -9.60 -11.93 9.31
N GLN A 124 -9.45 -10.68 9.72
CA GLN A 124 -9.04 -10.31 11.08
C GLN A 124 -10.22 -9.90 11.97
N GLU A 125 -11.42 -9.80 11.41
CA GLU A 125 -12.61 -9.46 12.17
C GLU A 125 -13.07 -10.63 13.05
N ALA A 126 -13.47 -10.34 14.29
CA ALA A 126 -13.88 -11.35 15.26
C ALA A 126 -15.02 -12.24 14.74
N ALA A 127 -16.00 -11.64 14.04
CA ALA A 127 -17.13 -12.37 13.45
C ALA A 127 -16.66 -13.40 12.41
N PHE A 128 -15.65 -13.05 11.60
CA PHE A 128 -15.09 -13.97 10.61
C PHE A 128 -14.34 -15.13 11.28
N GLN A 129 -13.61 -14.86 12.35
CA GLN A 129 -12.93 -15.94 13.10
C GLN A 129 -13.94 -16.94 13.68
N VAL A 130 -15.06 -16.45 14.21
CA VAL A 130 -16.14 -17.33 14.69
C VAL A 130 -16.65 -18.22 13.56
N ILE A 131 -16.95 -17.66 12.38
CA ILE A 131 -17.41 -18.44 11.23
C ILE A 131 -16.37 -19.48 10.82
N LYS A 132 -15.10 -19.11 10.77
CA LYS A 132 -13.99 -20.00 10.41
C LYS A 132 -13.89 -21.20 11.35
N ASP A 133 -14.12 -21.02 12.64
CA ASP A 133 -14.04 -22.07 13.64
C ASP A 133 -15.17 -23.13 13.47
N PHE A 134 -16.24 -22.78 12.73
CA PHE A 134 -17.33 -23.71 12.40
C PHE A 134 -17.13 -24.48 11.09
N LEU A 135 -16.15 -24.13 10.29
CA LEU A 135 -15.85 -24.76 9.00
C LEU A 135 -14.73 -25.80 9.16
#